data_3b5b31d84d163fcc231b2cd1a6ff887b
#
_entry.id   3b5b31d84d163fcc231b2cd1a6ff887b
#
_cell.length_a   1.000
_cell.length_b   1.000
_cell.length_c   1.000
_cell.angle_alpha   90.00
_cell.angle_beta   90.00
_cell.angle_gamma   90.00
#
_symmetry.space_group_name_H-M   'P 1'
#
loop_
_entity.id
_entity.type
_entity.pdbx_description
1 polymer ?
#
loop_
_entity_poly.entity_id
_entity_poly.type
_entity_poly.pdbx_seq_one_letter_code
_entity_poly.pdbx_strand_id
1 'polypeptide(L)'
;MSYMEIRNLKKVYNPYGVHPKVALNGLDFEVEKGDFICIMGASGSGKTTLVNILSTIDEATHGQILLNQKDLLLLSEKEKANLRKEEIGFIFQNYNLIESLTIKNNILFSLRLNNVDKKTQLEKLMPLAKMLNIDEIIDKYPSQCSGGQQQRAAIARALINEPKIIFADEPTGNLDSLNARELMEYFVKINEEKHTTIIMVTHDSFVASYSKKVYYMKDGHLDLFIDRNTKSQDDYYKEIVKVTTQMHL
;
A
#
# COMPACT_ATOMS: atom_id res chain seq x y z
N MET A 1 -2.69 -19.54 10.84
CA MET A 1 -2.98 -19.71 9.40
C MET A 1 -2.65 -18.38 8.73
N SER A 2 -1.88 -18.42 7.66
CA SER A 2 -1.49 -17.25 6.90
C SER A 2 -2.72 -16.51 6.39
N TYR A 3 -2.71 -15.15 6.46
CA TYR A 3 -3.78 -14.29 5.95
C TYR A 3 -3.69 -14.16 4.44
N MET A 4 -2.45 -14.01 3.92
CA MET A 4 -2.17 -14.04 2.49
C MET A 4 -0.93 -14.91 2.24
N GLU A 5 -1.00 -15.78 1.24
CA GLU A 5 0.11 -16.63 0.81
C GLU A 5 0.40 -16.37 -0.65
N ILE A 6 1.65 -16.12 -0.95
CA ILE A 6 2.16 -15.91 -2.30
C ILE A 6 3.05 -17.09 -2.66
N ARG A 7 2.75 -17.77 -3.79
CA ARG A 7 3.45 -18.98 -4.21
C ARG A 7 3.91 -18.87 -5.65
N ASN A 8 5.21 -18.93 -5.88
CA ASN A 8 5.88 -18.92 -7.19
C ASN A 8 5.34 -17.82 -8.12
N LEU A 9 5.12 -16.61 -7.57
CA LEU A 9 4.50 -15.51 -8.28
C LEU A 9 5.44 -14.94 -9.34
N LYS A 10 4.98 -14.90 -10.61
CA LYS A 10 5.74 -14.38 -11.75
C LYS A 10 4.94 -13.34 -12.52
N LYS A 11 5.65 -12.32 -13.00
CA LYS A 11 5.11 -11.34 -13.94
C LYS A 11 6.10 -11.08 -15.06
N VAL A 12 5.66 -11.31 -16.27
CA VAL A 12 6.40 -10.97 -17.49
C VAL A 12 5.54 -10.03 -18.32
N TYR A 13 6.03 -8.82 -18.55
CA TYR A 13 5.40 -7.90 -19.51
C TYR A 13 5.83 -8.23 -20.93
N ASN A 14 4.89 -8.17 -21.87
CA ASN A 14 5.08 -8.53 -23.29
C ASN A 14 5.72 -9.93 -23.48
N PRO A 15 5.15 -11.01 -22.87
CA PRO A 15 5.78 -12.33 -22.85
C PRO A 15 6.01 -12.92 -24.26
N TYR A 16 5.24 -12.48 -25.25
CA TYR A 16 5.37 -12.89 -26.66
C TYR A 16 5.97 -11.79 -27.56
N GLY A 17 6.41 -10.66 -26.97
CA GLY A 17 6.99 -9.54 -27.70
C GLY A 17 8.49 -9.72 -27.99
N VAL A 18 9.05 -8.79 -28.77
CA VAL A 18 10.48 -8.79 -29.14
C VAL A 18 11.39 -8.62 -27.91
N HIS A 19 10.91 -7.95 -26.86
CA HIS A 19 11.64 -7.70 -25.61
C HIS A 19 10.75 -8.00 -24.40
N PRO A 20 10.64 -9.29 -23.98
CA PRO A 20 9.92 -9.62 -22.75
C PRO A 20 10.66 -9.05 -21.53
N LYS A 21 9.93 -8.40 -20.61
CA LYS A 21 10.49 -7.87 -19.38
C LYS A 21 9.96 -8.66 -18.18
N VAL A 22 10.86 -9.41 -17.52
CA VAL A 22 10.54 -10.09 -16.26
C VAL A 22 10.52 -9.04 -15.14
N ALA A 23 9.37 -8.85 -14.51
CA ALA A 23 9.20 -7.94 -13.38
C ALA A 23 9.15 -8.66 -12.04
N LEU A 24 8.55 -9.86 -12.00
CA LEU A 24 8.55 -10.76 -10.84
C LEU A 24 9.00 -12.15 -11.31
N ASN A 25 9.86 -12.79 -10.52
CA ASN A 25 10.50 -14.05 -10.93
C ASN A 25 10.46 -15.13 -9.84
N GLY A 26 9.25 -15.61 -9.53
CA GLY A 26 9.05 -16.70 -8.60
C GLY A 26 9.15 -16.24 -7.13
N LEU A 27 8.28 -15.33 -6.72
CA LEU A 27 8.21 -14.86 -5.35
C LEU A 27 7.40 -15.83 -4.48
N ASP A 28 7.94 -16.15 -3.32
CA ASP A 28 7.29 -16.95 -2.28
C ASP A 28 7.41 -16.21 -0.95
N PHE A 29 6.28 -15.84 -0.33
CA PHE A 29 6.23 -15.29 1.02
C PHE A 29 4.82 -15.33 1.59
N GLU A 30 4.72 -15.12 2.90
CA GLU A 30 3.47 -15.14 3.63
C GLU A 30 3.25 -13.85 4.41
N VAL A 31 2.00 -13.51 4.58
CA VAL A 31 1.54 -12.35 5.35
C VAL A 31 0.55 -12.83 6.40
N GLU A 32 0.78 -12.51 7.65
CA GLU A 32 -0.16 -12.78 8.73
C GLU A 32 -1.17 -11.64 8.87
N LYS A 33 -2.34 -11.94 9.43
CA LYS A 33 -3.34 -10.89 9.70
C LYS A 33 -2.79 -9.90 10.74
N GLY A 34 -2.83 -8.62 10.41
CA GLY A 34 -2.28 -7.56 11.26
C GLY A 34 -0.77 -7.38 11.13
N ASP A 35 -0.16 -8.00 10.13
CA ASP A 35 1.21 -7.66 9.77
C ASP A 35 1.33 -6.23 9.25
N PHE A 36 2.46 -5.60 9.52
CA PHE A 36 2.91 -4.41 8.84
C PHE A 36 4.23 -4.74 8.13
N ILE A 37 4.15 -4.96 6.82
CA ILE A 37 5.26 -5.39 5.98
C ILE A 37 5.71 -4.22 5.10
N CYS A 38 7.01 -4.03 4.99
CA CYS A 38 7.62 -3.15 4.02
C CYS A 38 8.45 -3.95 3.01
N ILE A 39 8.30 -3.65 1.72
CA ILE A 39 9.10 -4.22 0.64
C ILE A 39 10.00 -3.10 0.11
N MET A 40 11.28 -3.24 0.34
CA MET A 40 12.31 -2.29 -0.11
C MET A 40 13.01 -2.78 -1.38
N GLY A 41 13.73 -1.91 -2.04
CA GLY A 41 14.56 -2.25 -3.20
C GLY A 41 14.76 -1.06 -4.14
N ALA A 42 15.69 -1.19 -5.06
CA ALA A 42 16.01 -0.16 -6.05
C ALA A 42 14.82 0.13 -6.99
N SER A 43 14.86 1.27 -7.67
CA SER A 43 13.90 1.57 -8.74
C SER A 43 13.96 0.48 -9.82
N GLY A 44 12.81 0.02 -10.27
CA GLY A 44 12.72 -1.04 -11.28
C GLY A 44 12.85 -2.48 -10.76
N SER A 45 13.04 -2.71 -9.44
CA SER A 45 13.14 -4.07 -8.88
C SER A 45 11.84 -4.89 -8.93
N GLY A 46 10.69 -4.25 -9.22
CA GLY A 46 9.38 -4.92 -9.34
C GLY A 46 8.37 -4.60 -8.22
N LYS A 47 8.71 -3.74 -7.25
CA LYS A 47 7.88 -3.42 -6.07
C LYS A 47 6.46 -2.96 -6.42
N THR A 48 6.32 -1.94 -7.26
CA THR A 48 5.03 -1.43 -7.74
C THR A 48 4.24 -2.51 -8.48
N THR A 49 4.91 -3.33 -9.30
CA THR A 49 4.28 -4.47 -9.98
C THR A 49 3.72 -5.47 -8.96
N LEU A 50 4.50 -5.80 -7.92
CA LEU A 50 4.07 -6.73 -6.88
C LEU A 50 2.82 -6.20 -6.16
N VAL A 51 2.86 -4.96 -5.68
CA VAL A 51 1.74 -4.35 -4.95
C VAL A 51 0.48 -4.25 -5.82
N ASN A 52 0.63 -3.91 -7.12
CA ASN A 52 -0.49 -3.87 -8.05
C ASN A 52 -1.13 -5.26 -8.26
N ILE A 53 -0.33 -6.32 -8.33
CA ILE A 53 -0.85 -7.69 -8.50
C ILE A 53 -1.52 -8.16 -7.20
N LEU A 54 -0.91 -7.94 -6.03
CA LEU A 54 -1.48 -8.34 -4.75
C LEU A 54 -2.81 -7.62 -4.46
N SER A 55 -2.96 -6.39 -4.93
CA SER A 55 -4.19 -5.59 -4.82
C SER A 55 -5.20 -5.85 -5.95
N THR A 56 -4.92 -6.80 -6.84
CA THR A 56 -5.77 -7.14 -8.00
C THR A 56 -5.95 -6.02 -9.04
N ILE A 57 -5.04 -5.03 -9.07
CA ILE A 57 -5.01 -3.97 -10.09
C ILE A 57 -4.34 -4.47 -11.38
N ASP A 58 -3.30 -5.30 -11.26
CA ASP A 58 -2.64 -5.98 -12.38
C ASP A 58 -2.74 -7.50 -12.22
N GLU A 59 -2.44 -8.27 -13.27
CA GLU A 59 -2.52 -9.72 -13.29
C GLU A 59 -1.13 -10.35 -13.30
N ALA A 60 -0.97 -11.44 -12.53
CA ALA A 60 0.23 -12.27 -12.61
C ALA A 60 0.25 -13.07 -13.92
N THR A 61 1.47 -13.37 -14.40
CA THR A 61 1.65 -14.31 -15.54
C THR A 61 1.57 -15.75 -15.06
N HIS A 62 2.07 -16.02 -13.84
CA HIS A 62 2.12 -17.34 -13.21
C HIS A 62 2.11 -17.21 -11.69
N GLY A 63 1.78 -18.32 -11.01
CA GLY A 63 1.83 -18.45 -9.56
C GLY A 63 0.44 -18.49 -8.93
N GLN A 64 0.38 -18.27 -7.63
CA GLN A 64 -0.85 -18.29 -6.85
C GLN A 64 -0.80 -17.21 -5.76
N ILE A 65 -1.95 -16.59 -5.48
CA ILE A 65 -2.13 -15.64 -4.39
C ILE A 65 -3.38 -16.05 -3.62
N LEU A 66 -3.19 -16.59 -2.44
CA LEU A 66 -4.29 -16.98 -1.56
C LEU A 66 -4.54 -15.88 -0.53
N LEU A 67 -5.73 -15.30 -0.52
CA LEU A 67 -6.22 -14.41 0.54
C LEU A 67 -7.33 -15.12 1.30
N ASN A 68 -7.12 -15.41 2.58
CA ASN A 68 -8.05 -16.23 3.36
C ASN A 68 -8.43 -17.54 2.62
N GLN A 69 -7.45 -18.24 2.05
CA GLN A 69 -7.59 -19.48 1.28
C GLN A 69 -8.32 -19.32 -0.08
N LYS A 70 -8.71 -18.11 -0.47
CA LYS A 70 -9.33 -17.83 -1.77
C LYS A 70 -8.25 -17.35 -2.75
N ASP A 71 -8.10 -18.03 -3.88
CA ASP A 71 -7.12 -17.65 -4.90
C ASP A 71 -7.59 -16.40 -5.67
N LEU A 72 -6.83 -15.30 -5.53
CA LEU A 72 -7.15 -14.02 -6.16
C LEU A 72 -7.03 -14.06 -7.68
N LEU A 73 -6.18 -14.94 -8.23
CA LEU A 73 -5.97 -15.04 -9.68
C LEU A 73 -7.14 -15.74 -10.38
N LEU A 74 -7.95 -16.50 -9.64
CA LEU A 74 -9.13 -17.18 -10.17
C LEU A 74 -10.42 -16.36 -10.06
N LEU A 75 -10.35 -15.16 -9.46
CA LEU A 75 -11.51 -14.29 -9.31
C LEU A 75 -11.93 -13.68 -10.64
N SER A 76 -13.24 -13.61 -10.86
CA SER A 76 -13.83 -12.79 -11.93
C SER A 76 -13.56 -11.29 -11.66
N GLU A 77 -13.59 -10.47 -12.71
CA GLU A 77 -13.41 -9.00 -12.57
C GLU A 77 -14.42 -8.36 -11.62
N LYS A 78 -15.64 -8.88 -11.55
CA LYS A 78 -16.66 -8.44 -10.60
C LYS A 78 -16.27 -8.76 -9.16
N GLU A 79 -15.71 -9.94 -8.90
CA GLU A 79 -15.24 -10.34 -7.56
C GLU A 79 -14.00 -9.53 -7.16
N LYS A 80 -13.04 -9.31 -8.06
CA LYS A 80 -11.88 -8.44 -7.84
C LYS A 80 -12.33 -7.00 -7.50
N ALA A 81 -13.32 -6.47 -8.26
CA ALA A 81 -13.86 -5.13 -7.99
C ALA A 81 -14.54 -5.05 -6.61
N ASN A 82 -15.30 -6.07 -6.21
CA ASN A 82 -15.91 -6.12 -4.88
C ASN A 82 -14.84 -6.22 -3.78
N LEU A 83 -13.82 -7.04 -3.96
CA LEU A 83 -12.70 -7.16 -3.01
C LEU A 83 -11.99 -5.81 -2.82
N ARG A 84 -11.65 -5.10 -3.92
CA ARG A 84 -11.07 -3.76 -3.86
C ARG A 84 -11.96 -2.75 -3.15
N LYS A 85 -13.26 -2.86 -3.35
CA LYS A 85 -14.24 -1.96 -2.77
C LYS A 85 -14.44 -2.16 -1.27
N GLU A 86 -14.44 -3.41 -0.81
CA GLU A 86 -14.85 -3.78 0.55
C GLU A 86 -13.68 -4.02 1.50
N GLU A 87 -12.56 -4.56 1.00
CA GLU A 87 -11.49 -5.06 1.86
C GLU A 87 -10.14 -4.37 1.63
N ILE A 88 -9.92 -3.75 0.47
CA ILE A 88 -8.62 -3.19 0.09
C ILE A 88 -8.64 -1.66 0.11
N GLY A 89 -7.70 -1.06 0.85
CA GLY A 89 -7.30 0.33 0.68
C GLY A 89 -6.04 0.41 -0.19
N PHE A 90 -6.04 1.24 -1.23
CA PHE A 90 -4.85 1.45 -2.05
C PHE A 90 -4.40 2.91 -2.05
N ILE A 91 -3.12 3.13 -1.75
CA ILE A 91 -2.48 4.44 -1.74
C ILE A 91 -1.43 4.44 -2.86
N PHE A 92 -1.70 5.24 -3.89
CA PHE A 92 -0.85 5.36 -5.07
C PHE A 92 0.24 6.41 -4.88
N GLN A 93 1.40 6.19 -5.47
CA GLN A 93 2.49 7.15 -5.52
C GLN A 93 2.07 8.51 -6.12
N ASN A 94 1.28 8.50 -7.18
CA ASN A 94 0.80 9.68 -7.89
C ASN A 94 -0.63 10.10 -7.46
N TYR A 95 -1.01 9.85 -6.21
CA TYR A 95 -2.31 10.17 -5.60
C TYR A 95 -3.53 9.56 -6.32
N ASN A 96 -3.60 9.62 -7.64
CA ASN A 96 -4.72 9.19 -8.49
C ASN A 96 -6.07 9.75 -8.02
N LEU A 97 -6.09 11.05 -7.65
CA LEU A 97 -7.31 11.77 -7.36
C LEU A 97 -8.03 12.10 -8.68
N ILE A 98 -9.35 12.09 -8.63
CA ILE A 98 -10.19 12.50 -9.77
C ILE A 98 -10.24 14.04 -9.80
N GLU A 99 -9.60 14.66 -10.78
CA GLU A 99 -9.42 16.10 -10.88
C GLU A 99 -10.74 16.89 -10.94
N SER A 100 -11.78 16.31 -11.52
CA SER A 100 -13.12 16.91 -11.62
C SER A 100 -13.96 16.82 -10.35
N LEU A 101 -13.45 16.17 -9.30
CA LEU A 101 -14.11 16.02 -8.02
C LEU A 101 -13.37 16.81 -6.93
N THR A 102 -14.12 17.37 -5.98
CA THR A 102 -13.52 17.96 -4.78
C THR A 102 -12.81 16.90 -3.95
N ILE A 103 -11.93 17.29 -3.04
CA ILE A 103 -11.27 16.38 -2.08
C ILE A 103 -12.31 15.55 -1.32
N LYS A 104 -13.35 16.16 -0.80
CA LYS A 104 -14.49 15.49 -0.17
C LYS A 104 -15.11 14.42 -1.07
N ASN A 105 -15.37 14.75 -2.32
CA ASN A 105 -16.00 13.83 -3.26
C ASN A 105 -15.07 12.68 -3.67
N ASN A 106 -13.76 12.94 -3.78
CA ASN A 106 -12.75 11.90 -3.95
C ASN A 106 -12.74 10.90 -2.78
N ILE A 107 -12.75 11.39 -1.54
CA ILE A 107 -12.74 10.57 -0.34
C ILE A 107 -14.03 9.76 -0.23
N LEU A 108 -15.19 10.39 -0.43
CA LEU A 108 -16.49 9.75 -0.28
C LEU A 108 -16.92 8.87 -1.46
N PHE A 109 -16.12 8.82 -2.53
CA PHE A 109 -16.50 8.12 -3.75
C PHE A 109 -16.87 6.65 -3.52
N SER A 110 -16.05 5.94 -2.77
CA SER A 110 -16.28 4.51 -2.44
C SER A 110 -17.52 4.29 -1.56
N LEU A 111 -17.76 5.16 -0.57
CA LEU A 111 -18.96 5.08 0.27
C LEU A 111 -20.24 5.31 -0.54
N ARG A 112 -20.19 6.21 -1.53
CA ARG A 112 -21.33 6.46 -2.44
C ARG A 112 -21.62 5.28 -3.34
N LEU A 113 -20.60 4.62 -3.86
CA LEU A 113 -20.76 3.37 -4.63
C LEU A 113 -21.38 2.26 -3.78
N ASN A 114 -21.22 2.32 -2.46
CA ASN A 114 -21.84 1.41 -1.49
C ASN A 114 -23.22 1.85 -1.03
N ASN A 115 -23.79 2.93 -1.59
CA ASN A 115 -25.07 3.52 -1.19
C ASN A 115 -25.15 3.86 0.31
N VAL A 116 -24.03 4.21 0.94
CA VAL A 116 -23.98 4.67 2.33
C VAL A 116 -24.72 6.03 2.41
N ASP A 117 -25.56 6.20 3.42
CA ASP A 117 -26.32 7.43 3.59
C ASP A 117 -25.43 8.64 3.91
N LYS A 118 -25.93 9.86 3.60
CA LYS A 118 -25.14 11.10 3.73
C LYS A 118 -24.68 11.40 5.16
N LYS A 119 -25.47 11.02 6.16
CA LYS A 119 -25.15 11.27 7.57
C LYS A 119 -23.92 10.42 7.96
N THR A 120 -23.97 9.13 7.70
CA THR A 120 -22.87 8.18 7.93
C THR A 120 -21.60 8.57 7.13
N GLN A 121 -21.77 9.04 5.88
CA GLN A 121 -20.64 9.56 5.10
C GLN A 121 -19.91 10.71 5.82
N LEU A 122 -20.63 11.67 6.38
CA LEU A 122 -20.05 12.82 7.09
C LEU A 122 -19.47 12.42 8.45
N GLU A 123 -20.11 11.51 9.16
CA GLU A 123 -19.64 10.96 10.44
C GLU A 123 -18.27 10.24 10.27
N LYS A 124 -18.04 9.56 9.15
CA LYS A 124 -16.76 8.94 8.82
C LYS A 124 -15.73 9.94 8.31
N LEU A 125 -16.15 10.87 7.45
CA LEU A 125 -15.25 11.83 6.81
C LEU A 125 -14.58 12.78 7.79
N MET A 126 -15.36 13.43 8.67
CA MET A 126 -14.85 14.55 9.46
C MET A 126 -13.73 14.16 10.45
N PRO A 127 -13.84 13.05 11.21
CA PRO A 127 -12.74 12.61 12.06
C PRO A 127 -11.47 12.29 11.25
N LEU A 128 -11.64 11.63 10.10
CA LEU A 128 -10.51 11.25 9.23
C LEU A 128 -9.85 12.47 8.59
N ALA A 129 -10.65 13.44 8.13
CA ALA A 129 -10.15 14.68 7.54
C ALA A 129 -9.35 15.51 8.56
N LYS A 130 -9.85 15.66 9.79
CA LYS A 130 -9.15 16.35 10.88
C LYS A 130 -7.84 15.66 11.22
N MET A 131 -7.84 14.35 11.38
CA MET A 131 -6.66 13.56 11.71
C MET A 131 -5.55 13.69 10.66
N LEU A 132 -5.93 13.81 9.37
CA LEU A 132 -5.01 13.98 8.26
C LEU A 132 -4.75 15.48 7.93
N ASN A 133 -5.24 16.41 8.74
CA ASN A 133 -5.06 17.86 8.54
C ASN A 133 -5.49 18.32 7.14
N ILE A 134 -6.66 17.85 6.67
CA ILE A 134 -7.25 18.21 5.37
C ILE A 134 -8.70 18.72 5.47
N ASP A 135 -9.21 18.92 6.69
CA ASP A 135 -10.59 19.38 6.91
C ASP A 135 -10.87 20.77 6.33
N GLU A 136 -9.87 21.66 6.27
CA GLU A 136 -10.01 22.99 5.66
C GLU A 136 -10.02 22.97 4.12
N ILE A 137 -9.62 21.86 3.50
CA ILE A 137 -9.49 21.76 2.05
C ILE A 137 -10.49 20.80 1.39
N ILE A 138 -11.42 20.22 2.16
CA ILE A 138 -12.33 19.18 1.68
C ILE A 138 -13.21 19.63 0.49
N ASP A 139 -13.51 20.92 0.42
CA ASP A 139 -14.34 21.48 -0.65
C ASP A 139 -13.52 22.02 -1.85
N LYS A 140 -12.17 21.95 -1.78
CA LYS A 140 -11.26 22.30 -2.90
C LYS A 140 -11.14 21.16 -3.89
N TYR A 141 -10.71 21.49 -5.11
CA TYR A 141 -10.31 20.52 -6.14
C TYR A 141 -8.83 20.15 -5.99
N PRO A 142 -8.39 18.96 -6.47
CA PRO A 142 -6.99 18.54 -6.39
C PRO A 142 -6.01 19.60 -6.92
N SER A 143 -6.31 20.24 -8.05
CA SER A 143 -5.50 21.31 -8.65
C SER A 143 -5.29 22.56 -7.76
N GLN A 144 -6.09 22.72 -6.72
CA GLN A 144 -6.01 23.82 -5.74
C GLN A 144 -5.24 23.43 -4.47
N CYS A 145 -4.71 22.19 -4.41
CA CYS A 145 -4.08 21.61 -3.24
C CYS A 145 -2.58 21.36 -3.49
N SER A 146 -1.76 21.50 -2.45
CA SER A 146 -0.35 21.10 -2.51
C SER A 146 -0.22 19.58 -2.68
N GLY A 147 0.94 19.09 -3.16
CA GLY A 147 1.20 17.65 -3.29
C GLY A 147 0.99 16.88 -1.98
N GLY A 148 1.46 17.43 -0.85
CA GLY A 148 1.22 16.82 0.46
C GLY A 148 -0.26 16.78 0.86
N GLN A 149 -1.05 17.81 0.50
CA GLN A 149 -2.49 17.81 0.74
C GLN A 149 -3.20 16.77 -0.13
N GLN A 150 -2.80 16.63 -1.39
CA GLN A 150 -3.32 15.60 -2.29
C GLN A 150 -2.98 14.18 -1.80
N GLN A 151 -1.76 13.97 -1.31
CA GLN A 151 -1.34 12.70 -0.72
C GLN A 151 -2.20 12.33 0.49
N ARG A 152 -2.40 13.26 1.43
CA ARG A 152 -3.26 13.04 2.59
C ARG A 152 -4.72 12.77 2.21
N ALA A 153 -5.21 13.43 1.16
CA ALA A 153 -6.56 13.15 0.61
C ALA A 153 -6.65 11.75 -0.02
N ALA A 154 -5.62 11.31 -0.74
CA ALA A 154 -5.56 9.95 -1.30
C ALA A 154 -5.52 8.88 -0.18
N ILE A 155 -4.82 9.16 0.91
CA ILE A 155 -4.80 8.32 2.11
C ILE A 155 -6.19 8.27 2.76
N ALA A 156 -6.85 9.42 2.95
CA ALA A 156 -8.21 9.48 3.46
C ALA A 156 -9.18 8.64 2.61
N ARG A 157 -9.05 8.72 1.28
CA ARG A 157 -9.85 7.91 0.34
C ARG A 157 -9.62 6.42 0.53
N ALA A 158 -8.38 6.00 0.74
CA ALA A 158 -8.05 4.59 0.95
C ALA A 158 -8.60 4.07 2.29
N LEU A 159 -8.70 4.91 3.31
CA LEU A 159 -9.04 4.53 4.68
C LEU A 159 -10.53 4.66 5.03
N ILE A 160 -11.30 5.42 4.25
CA ILE A 160 -12.70 5.77 4.60
C ILE A 160 -13.63 4.55 4.75
N ASN A 161 -13.33 3.46 4.04
CA ASN A 161 -14.05 2.19 4.13
C ASN A 161 -13.55 1.25 5.24
N GLU A 162 -12.56 1.68 6.04
CA GLU A 162 -11.95 0.84 7.08
C GLU A 162 -11.46 -0.51 6.52
N PRO A 163 -10.55 -0.50 5.53
CA PRO A 163 -10.12 -1.70 4.84
C PRO A 163 -9.43 -2.69 5.77
N LYS A 164 -9.51 -3.99 5.44
CA LYS A 164 -8.80 -5.06 6.17
C LYS A 164 -7.32 -5.12 5.81
N ILE A 165 -6.99 -4.71 4.58
CA ILE A 165 -5.62 -4.64 4.09
C ILE A 165 -5.37 -3.34 3.33
N ILE A 166 -4.23 -2.72 3.59
CA ILE A 166 -3.76 -1.51 2.91
C ILE A 166 -2.54 -1.85 2.09
N PHE A 167 -2.60 -1.53 0.80
CA PHE A 167 -1.44 -1.50 -0.08
C PHE A 167 -1.00 -0.06 -0.28
N ALA A 168 0.29 0.24 -0.08
CA ALA A 168 0.81 1.58 -0.21
C ALA A 168 2.07 1.59 -1.09
N ASP A 169 2.00 2.28 -2.22
CA ASP A 169 3.12 2.47 -3.15
C ASP A 169 3.74 3.83 -2.93
N GLU A 170 4.94 3.86 -2.30
CA GLU A 170 5.71 5.07 -1.97
C GLU A 170 4.85 6.16 -1.28
N PRO A 171 4.15 5.85 -0.16
CA PRO A 171 3.14 6.74 0.40
C PRO A 171 3.68 8.06 0.94
N THR A 172 4.99 8.15 1.16
CA THR A 172 5.68 9.33 1.71
C THR A 172 6.47 10.11 0.66
N GLY A 173 6.55 9.62 -0.59
CA GLY A 173 7.46 10.15 -1.61
C GLY A 173 7.29 11.63 -1.96
N ASN A 174 6.14 12.23 -1.67
CA ASN A 174 5.85 13.64 -1.91
C ASN A 174 5.57 14.43 -0.63
N LEU A 175 5.98 13.90 0.53
CA LEU A 175 5.84 14.55 1.84
C LEU A 175 7.21 15.04 2.33
N ASP A 176 7.22 16.15 3.05
CA ASP A 176 8.37 16.52 3.87
C ASP A 176 8.54 15.56 5.05
N SER A 177 9.69 15.60 5.69
CA SER A 177 10.07 14.66 6.75
C SER A 177 9.09 14.66 7.94
N LEU A 178 8.49 15.81 8.30
CA LEU A 178 7.53 15.90 9.39
C LEU A 178 6.23 15.21 9.02
N ASN A 179 5.66 15.56 7.87
CA ASN A 179 4.43 14.95 7.38
C ASN A 179 4.59 13.45 7.09
N ALA A 180 5.77 13.02 6.59
CA ALA A 180 6.08 11.60 6.41
C ALA A 180 6.07 10.84 7.74
N ARG A 181 6.67 11.41 8.79
CA ARG A 181 6.67 10.84 10.13
C ARG A 181 5.27 10.70 10.70
N GLU A 182 4.48 11.78 10.67
CA GLU A 182 3.08 11.77 11.14
C GLU A 182 2.25 10.69 10.44
N LEU A 183 2.43 10.54 9.12
CA LEU A 183 1.76 9.50 8.37
C LEU A 183 2.16 8.10 8.84
N MET A 184 3.46 7.87 9.04
CA MET A 184 3.95 6.56 9.48
C MET A 184 3.48 6.22 10.90
N GLU A 185 3.49 7.17 11.82
CA GLU A 185 2.92 7.02 13.17
C GLU A 185 1.42 6.66 13.08
N TYR A 186 0.71 7.24 12.12
CA TYR A 186 -0.69 6.91 11.87
C TYR A 186 -0.87 5.48 11.33
N PHE A 187 -0.02 5.02 10.42
CA PHE A 187 -0.06 3.63 9.93
C PHE A 187 0.21 2.63 11.06
N VAL A 188 1.18 2.92 11.93
CA VAL A 188 1.42 2.10 13.13
C VAL A 188 0.17 2.04 13.99
N LYS A 189 -0.46 3.19 14.27
CA LYS A 189 -1.67 3.26 15.08
C LYS A 189 -2.83 2.44 14.50
N ILE A 190 -3.09 2.55 13.19
CA ILE A 190 -4.12 1.73 12.54
C ILE A 190 -3.79 0.24 12.62
N ASN A 191 -2.53 -0.12 12.38
CA ASN A 191 -2.10 -1.51 12.46
C ASN A 191 -2.27 -2.09 13.86
N GLU A 192 -1.89 -1.34 14.90
CA GLU A 192 -1.96 -1.79 16.29
C GLU A 192 -3.39 -1.80 16.85
N GLU A 193 -4.18 -0.73 16.62
CA GLU A 193 -5.51 -0.58 17.21
C GLU A 193 -6.59 -1.35 16.43
N LYS A 194 -6.49 -1.38 15.08
CA LYS A 194 -7.52 -2.00 14.23
C LYS A 194 -7.09 -3.34 13.64
N HIS A 195 -5.87 -3.78 13.90
CA HIS A 195 -5.28 -4.98 13.30
C HIS A 195 -5.38 -5.02 11.77
N THR A 196 -5.34 -3.83 11.15
CA THR A 196 -5.32 -3.71 9.69
C THR A 196 -3.98 -4.20 9.17
N THR A 197 -3.99 -5.12 8.22
CA THR A 197 -2.76 -5.56 7.55
C THR A 197 -2.24 -4.47 6.64
N ILE A 198 -0.94 -4.18 6.64
CA ILE A 198 -0.33 -3.15 5.78
C ILE A 198 0.82 -3.76 4.99
N ILE A 199 0.78 -3.63 3.67
CA ILE A 199 1.88 -3.95 2.77
C ILE A 199 2.29 -2.67 2.06
N MET A 200 3.46 -2.18 2.38
CA MET A 200 4.00 -0.92 1.86
C MET A 200 5.24 -1.19 1.02
N VAL A 201 5.43 -0.46 -0.05
CA VAL A 201 6.70 -0.43 -0.78
C VAL A 201 7.33 0.95 -0.67
N THR A 202 8.63 0.98 -0.46
CA THR A 202 9.43 2.22 -0.41
C THR A 202 10.91 1.92 -0.67
N HIS A 203 11.67 2.93 -1.00
CA HIS A 203 13.14 2.90 -1.02
C HIS A 203 13.76 3.60 0.21
N ASP A 204 12.94 4.21 1.07
CA ASP A 204 13.38 4.97 2.25
C ASP A 204 13.47 4.04 3.47
N SER A 205 14.70 3.87 4.00
CA SER A 205 14.97 3.04 5.18
C SER A 205 14.32 3.57 6.45
N PHE A 206 14.15 4.90 6.58
CA PHE A 206 13.47 5.49 7.74
C PHE A 206 11.99 5.12 7.73
N VAL A 207 11.32 5.24 6.59
CA VAL A 207 9.92 4.84 6.40
C VAL A 207 9.75 3.34 6.65
N ALA A 208 10.66 2.51 6.14
CA ALA A 208 10.64 1.07 6.35
C ALA A 208 10.78 0.67 7.82
N SER A 209 11.49 1.46 8.64
CA SER A 209 11.71 1.18 10.06
C SER A 209 10.45 1.20 10.93
N TYR A 210 9.34 1.74 10.41
CA TYR A 210 8.04 1.71 11.09
C TYR A 210 7.33 0.36 10.95
N SER A 211 7.72 -0.46 9.96
CA SER A 211 7.13 -1.78 9.74
C SER A 211 7.61 -2.81 10.77
N LYS A 212 6.92 -3.95 10.84
CA LYS A 212 7.34 -5.10 11.65
C LYS A 212 8.31 -6.01 10.90
N LYS A 213 8.14 -6.10 9.57
CA LYS A 213 8.91 -6.97 8.68
C LYS A 213 9.37 -6.21 7.45
N VAL A 214 10.62 -6.36 7.05
CA VAL A 214 11.16 -5.79 5.82
C VAL A 214 11.63 -6.91 4.92
N TYR A 215 11.15 -6.91 3.68
CA TYR A 215 11.70 -7.70 2.59
C TYR A 215 12.49 -6.79 1.65
N TYR A 216 13.65 -7.24 1.21
CA TYR A 216 14.42 -6.52 0.19
C TYR A 216 14.25 -7.22 -1.16
N MET A 217 13.80 -6.44 -2.15
CA MET A 217 13.52 -6.92 -3.49
C MET A 217 14.59 -6.46 -4.48
N LYS A 218 15.17 -7.41 -5.23
CA LYS A 218 16.16 -7.18 -6.27
C LYS A 218 15.83 -8.03 -7.50
N ASP A 219 15.83 -7.43 -8.68
CA ASP A 219 15.65 -8.11 -9.96
C ASP A 219 14.45 -9.09 -10.01
N GLY A 220 13.34 -8.69 -9.38
CA GLY A 220 12.12 -9.50 -9.31
C GLY A 220 12.14 -10.64 -8.30
N HIS A 221 13.13 -10.72 -7.41
CA HIS A 221 13.23 -11.69 -6.31
C HIS A 221 13.20 -11.02 -4.95
N LEU A 222 12.81 -11.76 -3.91
CA LEU A 222 13.00 -11.37 -2.52
C LEU A 222 14.32 -11.97 -2.01
N ASP A 223 15.35 -11.12 -1.89
CA ASP A 223 16.71 -11.56 -1.58
C ASP A 223 16.98 -11.62 -0.08
N LEU A 224 16.24 -10.84 0.70
CA LEU A 224 16.49 -10.72 2.13
C LEU A 224 15.21 -10.44 2.90
N PHE A 225 15.18 -10.94 4.14
CA PHE A 225 14.14 -10.70 5.12
C PHE A 225 14.73 -10.24 6.44
N ILE A 226 14.19 -9.16 7.01
CA ILE A 226 14.56 -8.63 8.33
C ILE A 226 13.30 -8.49 9.16
N ASP A 227 13.30 -9.09 10.35
CA ASP A 227 12.23 -8.96 11.34
C ASP A 227 12.65 -7.99 12.45
N ARG A 228 11.75 -7.08 12.79
CA ARG A 228 11.98 -6.12 13.86
C ARG A 228 12.07 -6.82 15.23
N ASN A 229 11.27 -7.86 15.45
CA ASN A 229 11.15 -8.54 16.73
C ASN A 229 11.00 -7.56 17.91
N THR A 230 11.89 -7.63 18.91
CA THR A 230 11.91 -6.77 20.09
C THR A 230 12.81 -5.53 19.97
N LYS A 231 13.36 -5.26 18.76
CA LYS A 231 14.26 -4.13 18.54
C LYS A 231 13.53 -2.80 18.67
N SER A 232 14.23 -1.79 19.18
CA SER A 232 13.76 -0.41 19.09
C SER A 232 13.68 0.02 17.60
N GLN A 233 12.91 1.07 17.30
CA GLN A 233 12.85 1.58 15.93
C GLN A 233 14.22 2.07 15.44
N ASP A 234 15.02 2.68 16.31
CA ASP A 234 16.35 3.19 15.97
C ASP A 234 17.34 2.06 15.64
N ASP A 235 17.36 0.96 16.42
CA ASP A 235 18.20 -0.19 16.16
C ASP A 235 17.76 -0.91 14.87
N TYR A 236 16.46 -1.01 14.66
CA TYR A 236 15.91 -1.61 13.45
C TYR A 236 16.24 -0.77 12.21
N TYR A 237 16.13 0.56 12.29
CA TYR A 237 16.55 1.48 11.24
C TYR A 237 18.04 1.29 10.88
N LYS A 238 18.93 1.25 11.89
CA LYS A 238 20.38 1.03 11.67
C LYS A 238 20.66 -0.30 10.97
N GLU A 239 19.94 -1.36 11.35
CA GLU A 239 20.06 -2.66 10.70
C GLU A 239 19.61 -2.61 9.23
N ILE A 240 18.44 -2.00 8.95
CA ILE A 240 17.94 -1.81 7.59
C ILE A 240 18.96 -1.04 6.74
N VAL A 241 19.49 0.09 7.24
CA VAL A 241 20.50 0.89 6.54
C VAL A 241 21.76 0.07 6.25
N LYS A 242 22.27 -0.68 7.23
CA LYS A 242 23.44 -1.53 7.06
C LYS A 242 23.25 -2.54 5.93
N VAL A 243 22.10 -3.21 5.92
CA VAL A 243 21.80 -4.24 4.93
C VAL A 243 21.59 -3.64 3.54
N THR A 244 20.80 -2.56 3.43
CA THR A 244 20.56 -1.90 2.12
C THR A 244 21.84 -1.34 1.52
N THR A 245 22.76 -0.81 2.34
CA THR A 245 24.07 -0.35 1.85
C THR A 245 24.92 -1.51 1.29
N GLN A 246 24.87 -2.69 1.92
CA GLN A 246 25.60 -3.86 1.43
C GLN A 246 25.02 -4.44 0.13
N MET A 247 23.69 -4.28 -0.09
CA MET A 247 23.02 -4.77 -1.30
C MET A 247 23.26 -3.87 -2.53
N HIS A 248 23.75 -2.65 -2.33
CA HIS A 248 24.12 -1.72 -3.41
C HIS A 248 25.58 -1.86 -3.86
N LEU A 249 26.38 -2.68 -3.17
CA LEU A 249 27.75 -3.04 -3.53
C LEU A 249 27.77 -4.37 -4.31
#